data_293cc3240a8acdfb2e79b60dd97c63a3
#
_entry.id   293cc3240a8acdfb2e79b60dd97c63a3
#
_cell.length_a   1.000
_cell.length_b   1.000
_cell.length_c   1.000
_cell.angle_alpha   90.00
_cell.angle_beta   90.00
_cell.angle_gamma   90.00
#
_symmetry.space_group_name_H-M   'P 1'
#
loop_
_entity.id
_entity.type
_entity.pdbx_description
1 polymer ?
#
loop_
_entity_poly.entity_id
_entity_poly.type
_entity_poly.pdbx_seq_one_letter_code
_entity_poly.pdbx_strand_id
1 'polypeptide(L)'
;MKQFVLDANKVIMASDETTDKVDEVTFEPNEVYTVDIALTKGDGKTRSVGLRPTVYRRNVEENYNLKMKCARAVLSEVDARYPVFPFSCKWACEACVRRRSLEEKNYRMGLVECVNHYLLDEYPVINTYKGEVAVHYKFTVLLVPNGTDRISGEVIDAAAYPSEKKCEDEAICAIMKEPAMKKKSKKSKAKKAAAKKVQE
;
A
#
# COMPACT_ATOMS: atom_id res chain seq x y z
N MET A 1 6.33 -5.97 5.18
CA MET A 1 4.96 -5.91 5.75
C MET A 1 4.80 -6.98 6.83
N LYS A 2 4.17 -6.63 7.93
CA LYS A 2 3.75 -7.59 8.97
C LYS A 2 2.24 -7.50 9.12
N GLN A 3 1.60 -8.56 9.61
CA GLN A 3 0.17 -8.56 9.87
C GLN A 3 -0.18 -7.49 10.92
N PHE A 4 -1.17 -6.64 10.64
CA PHE A 4 -1.63 -5.54 11.50
C PHE A 4 -0.60 -4.46 11.83
N VAL A 5 0.50 -4.37 11.09
CA VAL A 5 1.49 -3.30 11.22
C VAL A 5 1.57 -2.55 9.90
N LEU A 6 1.30 -1.25 9.92
CA LEU A 6 1.38 -0.37 8.75
C LEU A 6 2.78 0.16 8.53
N ASP A 7 3.40 0.61 9.61
CA ASP A 7 4.71 1.21 9.57
C ASP A 7 5.76 0.11 9.81
N ALA A 8 6.51 -0.21 8.78
CA ALA A 8 7.56 -1.21 8.84
C ALA A 8 8.90 -0.55 9.10
N ASN A 9 9.76 -1.23 9.87
CA ASN A 9 11.09 -0.72 10.20
C ASN A 9 12.05 -0.69 9.00
N LYS A 10 11.71 -1.41 7.91
CA LYS A 10 12.51 -1.49 6.69
C LYS A 10 11.82 -0.70 5.59
N VAL A 11 12.27 0.52 5.37
CA VAL A 11 11.74 1.44 4.34
C VAL A 11 12.88 1.90 3.44
N ILE A 12 12.62 1.98 2.14
CA ILE A 12 13.51 2.59 1.16
C ILE A 12 12.78 3.81 0.60
N MET A 13 13.39 4.97 0.73
CA MET A 13 12.87 6.21 0.18
C MET A 13 13.52 6.50 -1.19
N ALA A 14 12.75 7.12 -2.08
CA ALA A 14 13.22 7.47 -3.42
C ALA A 14 14.15 8.70 -3.44
N SER A 15 14.18 9.49 -2.36
CA SER A 15 14.99 10.70 -2.25
C SER A 15 15.65 10.80 -0.89
N ASP A 16 16.92 11.18 -0.88
CA ASP A 16 17.70 11.45 0.34
C ASP A 16 17.43 12.85 0.90
N GLU A 17 16.68 13.69 0.20
CA GLU A 17 16.35 15.07 0.62
C GLU A 17 15.29 15.15 1.71
N THR A 18 14.72 14.02 2.11
CA THR A 18 13.72 13.97 3.18
C THR A 18 14.39 14.13 4.54
N THR A 19 13.74 14.88 5.42
CA THR A 19 14.16 15.07 6.82
C THR A 19 14.17 13.79 7.64
N ASP A 20 13.48 12.78 7.18
CA ASP A 20 13.36 11.51 7.86
C ASP A 20 14.54 10.60 7.51
N LYS A 21 15.42 10.41 8.48
CA LYS A 21 16.52 9.45 8.36
C LYS A 21 15.96 8.04 8.42
N VAL A 22 16.25 7.27 7.40
CA VAL A 22 15.90 5.85 7.33
C VAL A 22 17.14 5.03 7.65
N ASP A 23 16.99 4.07 8.56
CA ASP A 23 18.09 3.18 8.94
C ASP A 23 18.47 2.27 7.77
N GLU A 24 19.77 2.00 7.64
CA GLU A 24 20.30 1.05 6.70
C GLU A 24 19.86 -0.38 7.07
N VAL A 25 19.19 -1.08 6.18
CA VAL A 25 18.64 -2.40 6.46
C VAL A 25 18.97 -3.41 5.39
N THR A 26 19.14 -4.66 5.79
CA THR A 26 19.37 -5.78 4.86
C THR A 26 18.07 -6.54 4.62
N PHE A 27 17.81 -6.89 3.37
CA PHE A 27 16.69 -7.75 2.99
C PHE A 27 16.93 -9.19 3.42
N GLU A 28 15.90 -9.83 3.95
CA GLU A 28 15.95 -11.22 4.39
C GLU A 28 14.94 -12.09 3.63
N PRO A 29 15.23 -13.39 3.44
CA PRO A 29 14.28 -14.31 2.85
C PRO A 29 12.99 -14.43 3.68
N ASN A 30 11.86 -14.62 3.00
CA ASN A 30 10.51 -14.71 3.57
C ASN A 30 9.94 -13.37 4.09
N GLU A 31 10.53 -12.27 3.70
CA GLU A 31 9.95 -10.94 3.94
C GLU A 31 9.02 -10.53 2.81
N VAL A 32 8.02 -9.71 3.15
CA VAL A 32 7.03 -9.17 2.21
C VAL A 32 7.20 -7.66 2.14
N TYR A 33 7.36 -7.13 0.94
CA TYR A 33 7.53 -5.71 0.67
C TYR A 33 6.44 -5.20 -0.26
N THR A 34 6.02 -3.97 -0.02
CA THR A 34 5.20 -3.21 -0.97
C THR A 34 6.11 -2.24 -1.70
N VAL A 35 6.11 -2.31 -3.02
CA VAL A 35 6.75 -1.33 -3.90
C VAL A 35 5.68 -0.32 -4.28
N ASP A 36 5.95 0.96 -4.04
CA ASP A 36 5.03 2.07 -4.29
C ASP A 36 5.83 3.19 -4.96
N ILE A 37 5.65 3.36 -6.26
CA ILE A 37 6.40 4.31 -7.08
C ILE A 37 5.44 5.29 -7.72
N ALA A 38 5.59 6.56 -7.41
CA ALA A 38 4.89 7.64 -8.07
C ALA A 38 5.86 8.43 -8.96
N LEU A 39 5.51 8.58 -10.22
CA LEU A 39 6.28 9.33 -11.21
C LEU A 39 5.45 10.49 -11.73
N THR A 40 6.05 11.65 -11.85
CA THR A 40 5.42 12.82 -12.47
C THR A 40 6.35 13.43 -13.52
N LYS A 41 5.74 14.12 -14.47
CA LYS A 41 6.49 14.90 -15.48
C LYS A 41 6.98 16.24 -14.91
N GLY A 42 6.44 16.69 -13.78
CA GLY A 42 6.72 17.99 -13.18
C GLY A 42 7.88 17.97 -12.18
N ASP A 43 7.79 18.89 -11.23
CA ASP A 43 8.81 19.13 -10.18
C ASP A 43 8.84 18.05 -9.07
N GLY A 44 7.95 17.08 -9.11
CA GLY A 44 7.83 16.03 -8.10
C GLY A 44 7.18 16.49 -6.78
N LYS A 45 6.84 17.77 -6.65
CA LYS A 45 6.24 18.31 -5.43
C LYS A 45 4.75 18.09 -5.39
N THR A 46 4.27 17.59 -4.26
CA THR A 46 2.84 17.42 -4.01
C THR A 46 2.25 18.65 -3.34
N ARG A 47 0.97 18.89 -3.61
CA ARG A 47 0.21 20.03 -3.08
C ARG A 47 -1.14 19.58 -2.59
N SER A 48 -1.55 20.10 -1.45
CA SER A 48 -2.92 19.94 -0.98
C SER A 48 -3.83 20.94 -1.68
N VAL A 49 -4.93 20.47 -2.24
CA VAL A 49 -5.92 21.30 -2.96
C VAL A 49 -7.15 21.58 -2.08
N GLY A 50 -7.13 21.17 -0.81
CA GLY A 50 -8.25 21.35 0.10
C GLY A 50 -9.48 20.51 -0.27
N LEU A 51 -9.30 19.45 -1.06
CA LEU A 51 -10.37 18.51 -1.35
C LEU A 51 -10.65 17.65 -0.13
N ARG A 52 -11.91 17.26 0.01
CA ARG A 52 -12.35 16.43 1.13
C ARG A 52 -11.68 15.07 1.08
N PRO A 53 -11.05 14.62 2.17
CA PRO A 53 -10.49 13.28 2.27
C PRO A 53 -11.53 12.19 2.08
N THR A 54 -11.11 11.08 1.49
CA THR A 54 -11.97 9.91 1.26
C THR A 54 -11.43 8.65 1.93
N VAL A 55 -10.21 8.71 2.45
CA VAL A 55 -9.53 7.62 3.14
C VAL A 55 -9.19 8.08 4.55
N TYR A 56 -9.45 7.22 5.51
CA TYR A 56 -9.24 7.46 6.93
C TYR A 56 -8.58 6.24 7.58
N ARG A 57 -7.90 6.45 8.71
CA ARG A 57 -7.31 5.41 9.53
C ARG A 57 -7.75 5.59 10.99
N ARG A 58 -7.94 4.51 11.72
CA ARG A 58 -8.15 4.57 13.17
C ARG A 58 -6.86 4.98 13.87
N ASN A 59 -6.93 6.03 14.68
CA ASN A 59 -5.86 6.40 15.58
C ASN A 59 -6.08 5.69 16.93
N VAL A 60 -5.33 4.62 17.15
CA VAL A 60 -5.49 3.75 18.33
C VAL A 60 -4.90 4.34 19.60
N GLU A 61 -4.06 5.38 19.47
CA GLU A 61 -3.43 6.05 20.61
C GLU A 61 -4.40 6.99 21.33
N GLU A 62 -5.39 7.50 20.58
CA GLU A 62 -6.37 8.44 21.10
C GLU A 62 -7.67 7.75 21.54
N ASN A 63 -8.15 8.17 22.71
CA ASN A 63 -9.40 7.71 23.28
C ASN A 63 -10.27 8.88 23.74
N TYR A 64 -11.49 8.96 23.25
CA TYR A 64 -12.44 10.00 23.60
C TYR A 64 -13.87 9.48 23.68
N ASN A 65 -14.59 9.90 24.72
CA ASN A 65 -15.99 9.55 24.91
C ASN A 65 -16.93 10.42 24.06
N LEU A 66 -17.22 9.94 22.86
CA LEU A 66 -18.12 10.60 21.91
C LEU A 66 -19.52 10.78 22.48
N LYS A 67 -20.03 12.01 22.46
CA LYS A 67 -21.40 12.33 22.92
C LYS A 67 -22.45 11.97 21.86
N MET A 68 -22.13 12.17 20.58
CA MET A 68 -23.06 11.94 19.48
C MET A 68 -23.27 10.45 19.22
N LYS A 69 -24.53 10.02 19.14
CA LYS A 69 -24.90 8.63 18.86
C LYS A 69 -24.38 8.14 17.50
N CYS A 70 -24.47 9.00 16.48
CA CYS A 70 -23.96 8.65 15.15
C CYS A 70 -22.41 8.48 15.13
N ALA A 71 -21.67 9.32 15.84
CA ALA A 71 -20.22 9.21 15.93
C ALA A 71 -19.79 7.92 16.65
N ARG A 72 -20.47 7.56 17.74
CA ARG A 72 -20.25 6.26 18.41
C ARG A 72 -20.53 5.07 17.49
N ALA A 73 -21.59 5.15 16.68
CA ALA A 73 -21.91 4.10 15.72
C ALA A 73 -20.84 3.96 14.63
N VAL A 74 -20.33 5.08 14.11
CA VAL A 74 -19.24 5.11 13.14
C VAL A 74 -17.97 4.50 13.74
N LEU A 75 -17.54 4.99 14.91
CA LEU A 75 -16.33 4.51 15.57
C LEU A 75 -16.42 3.00 15.86
N SER A 76 -17.55 2.54 16.39
CA SER A 76 -17.76 1.11 16.68
C SER A 76 -17.73 0.24 15.41
N GLU A 77 -18.15 0.74 14.24
CA GLU A 77 -18.03 0.00 12.99
C GLU A 77 -16.57 -0.01 12.49
N VAL A 78 -15.86 1.10 12.66
CA VAL A 78 -14.42 1.21 12.32
C VAL A 78 -13.61 0.25 13.20
N ASP A 79 -13.79 0.26 14.51
CA ASP A 79 -13.08 -0.62 15.45
C ASP A 79 -13.33 -2.10 15.15
N ALA A 80 -14.54 -2.46 14.71
CA ALA A 80 -14.89 -3.83 14.38
C ALA A 80 -14.28 -4.33 13.05
N ARG A 81 -14.08 -3.44 12.06
CA ARG A 81 -13.71 -3.84 10.70
C ARG A 81 -12.34 -3.34 10.24
N TYR A 82 -11.95 -2.17 10.70
CA TYR A 82 -10.75 -1.46 10.25
C TYR A 82 -9.91 -0.97 11.44
N PRO A 83 -9.60 -1.87 12.41
CA PRO A 83 -8.94 -1.43 13.64
C PRO A 83 -7.54 -0.87 13.42
N VAL A 84 -6.88 -1.24 12.33
CA VAL A 84 -5.49 -0.86 12.05
C VAL A 84 -5.30 -0.27 10.67
N PHE A 85 -5.91 -0.88 9.63
CA PHE A 85 -5.67 -0.47 8.25
C PHE A 85 -6.54 0.72 7.83
N PRO A 86 -6.02 1.57 6.91
CA PRO A 86 -6.81 2.61 6.29
C PRO A 86 -8.05 2.03 5.58
N PHE A 87 -9.13 2.79 5.58
CA PHE A 87 -10.38 2.42 4.94
C PHE A 87 -10.96 3.56 4.10
N SER A 88 -11.71 3.20 3.08
CA SER A 88 -12.45 4.16 2.27
C SER A 88 -13.75 4.55 2.95
N CYS A 89 -14.01 5.86 3.03
CA CYS A 89 -15.25 6.43 3.55
C CYS A 89 -16.50 5.84 2.89
N LYS A 90 -16.49 5.60 1.58
CA LYS A 90 -17.61 5.01 0.84
C LYS A 90 -17.99 3.64 1.40
N TRP A 91 -17.03 2.74 1.54
CA TRP A 91 -17.27 1.36 1.96
C TRP A 91 -17.69 1.28 3.43
N ALA A 92 -17.09 2.12 4.27
CA ALA A 92 -17.47 2.19 5.68
C ALA A 92 -18.88 2.80 5.85
N CYS A 93 -19.25 3.78 5.03
CA CYS A 93 -20.60 4.34 5.00
C CYS A 93 -21.63 3.29 4.60
N GLU A 94 -21.42 2.56 3.51
CA GLU A 94 -22.31 1.48 3.06
C GLU A 94 -22.48 0.39 4.14
N ALA A 95 -21.42 0.07 4.87
CA ALA A 95 -21.48 -0.86 5.98
C ALA A 95 -22.31 -0.33 7.15
N CYS A 96 -22.13 0.94 7.53
CA CYS A 96 -22.91 1.59 8.59
C CYS A 96 -24.40 1.70 8.23
N VAL A 97 -24.72 2.08 7.01
CA VAL A 97 -26.11 2.15 6.52
C VAL A 97 -26.75 0.79 6.60
N ARG A 98 -26.12 -0.24 6.07
CA ARG A 98 -26.68 -1.59 6.00
C ARG A 98 -26.81 -2.29 7.36
N ARG A 99 -25.82 -2.14 8.24
CA ARG A 99 -25.74 -2.90 9.49
C ARG A 99 -26.32 -2.17 10.70
N ARG A 100 -26.22 -0.84 10.70
CA ARG A 100 -26.61 -0.02 11.84
C ARG A 100 -27.79 0.88 11.53
N SER A 101 -28.39 0.76 10.34
CA SER A 101 -29.49 1.61 9.86
C SER A 101 -29.18 3.10 10.03
N LEU A 102 -27.92 3.47 9.84
CA LEU A 102 -27.45 4.84 9.96
C LEU A 102 -27.60 5.54 8.60
N GLU A 103 -28.32 6.63 8.53
CA GLU A 103 -28.40 7.43 7.31
C GLU A 103 -27.03 7.97 6.91
N GLU A 104 -26.78 8.10 5.61
CA GLU A 104 -25.51 8.61 5.06
C GLU A 104 -25.15 9.99 5.61
N LYS A 105 -26.11 10.89 5.75
CA LYS A 105 -25.91 12.21 6.35
C LYS A 105 -25.39 12.11 7.79
N ASN A 106 -25.98 11.23 8.59
CA ASN A 106 -25.59 11.00 9.98
C ASN A 106 -24.23 10.31 10.06
N TYR A 107 -23.90 9.42 9.11
CA TYR A 107 -22.57 8.83 8.98
C TYR A 107 -21.51 9.90 8.74
N ARG A 108 -21.73 10.79 7.76
CA ARG A 108 -20.79 11.88 7.45
C ARG A 108 -20.56 12.83 8.61
N MET A 109 -21.62 13.15 9.35
CA MET A 109 -21.53 13.98 10.55
C MET A 109 -20.74 13.27 11.66
N GLY A 110 -21.02 11.98 11.89
CA GLY A 110 -20.29 11.17 12.86
C GLY A 110 -18.80 10.99 12.50
N LEU A 111 -18.48 10.88 11.20
CA LEU A 111 -17.11 10.81 10.72
C LEU A 111 -16.32 12.09 11.04
N VAL A 112 -16.90 13.25 10.74
CA VAL A 112 -16.29 14.57 11.04
C VAL A 112 -16.05 14.71 12.55
N GLU A 113 -17.01 14.31 13.37
CA GLU A 113 -16.85 14.33 14.83
C GLU A 113 -15.69 13.45 15.30
N CYS A 114 -15.55 12.26 14.73
CA CYS A 114 -14.42 11.38 15.04
C CYS A 114 -13.06 11.98 14.64
N VAL A 115 -13.00 12.68 13.51
CA VAL A 115 -11.79 13.39 13.06
C VAL A 115 -11.47 14.56 13.97
N ASN A 116 -12.47 15.38 14.35
CA ASN A 116 -12.29 16.54 15.25
C ASN A 116 -11.74 16.14 16.63
N HIS A 117 -12.02 14.92 17.06
CA HIS A 117 -11.50 14.35 18.32
C HIS A 117 -10.27 13.46 18.13
N TYR A 118 -9.60 13.54 16.98
CA TYR A 118 -8.38 12.78 16.67
C TYR A 118 -8.51 11.27 16.77
N LEU A 119 -9.75 10.74 16.77
CA LEU A 119 -10.00 9.30 16.78
C LEU A 119 -9.76 8.64 15.42
N LEU A 120 -9.82 9.46 14.37
CA LEU A 120 -9.53 9.07 13.00
C LEU A 120 -8.55 10.08 12.38
N ASP A 121 -7.50 9.55 11.78
CA ASP A 121 -6.57 10.29 10.95
C ASP A 121 -7.09 10.33 9.53
N GLU A 122 -7.07 11.50 8.91
CA GLU A 122 -7.46 11.68 7.53
C GLU A 122 -6.23 11.69 6.60
N TYR A 123 -6.36 11.06 5.44
CA TYR A 123 -5.36 11.14 4.39
C TYR A 123 -5.71 12.28 3.44
N PRO A 124 -4.91 13.35 3.41
CA PRO A 124 -5.18 14.49 2.54
C PRO A 124 -5.11 14.08 1.07
N VAL A 125 -5.96 14.70 0.24
CA VAL A 125 -5.88 14.56 -1.20
C VAL A 125 -4.77 15.45 -1.71
N ILE A 126 -3.73 14.83 -2.23
CA ILE A 126 -2.56 15.51 -2.78
C ILE A 126 -2.58 15.46 -4.31
N ASN A 127 -2.19 16.56 -4.94
CA ASN A 127 -2.11 16.69 -6.39
C ASN A 127 -0.72 17.21 -6.80
N THR A 128 -0.36 16.96 -8.06
CA THR A 128 0.71 17.68 -8.76
C THR A 128 0.19 19.00 -9.33
N TYR A 129 0.99 19.74 -10.08
CA TYR A 129 0.53 20.94 -10.76
C TYR A 129 -0.60 20.63 -11.76
N LYS A 130 -1.46 21.63 -11.95
CA LYS A 130 -2.57 21.52 -12.92
C LYS A 130 -2.02 21.27 -14.32
N GLY A 131 -2.47 20.21 -14.96
CA GLY A 131 -2.04 19.81 -16.31
C GLY A 131 -0.87 18.84 -16.35
N GLU A 132 -0.26 18.51 -15.22
CA GLU A 132 0.74 17.47 -15.14
C GLU A 132 0.09 16.08 -15.06
N VAL A 133 0.81 15.11 -15.62
CA VAL A 133 0.42 13.70 -15.53
C VAL A 133 1.28 13.02 -14.48
N ALA A 134 0.63 12.33 -13.56
CA ALA A 134 1.25 11.45 -12.58
C ALA A 134 0.89 10.00 -12.87
N VAL A 135 1.88 9.11 -12.79
CA VAL A 135 1.71 7.67 -12.90
C VAL A 135 2.07 7.04 -11.57
N HIS A 136 1.18 6.22 -11.04
CA HIS A 136 1.38 5.52 -9.78
C HIS A 136 1.42 4.02 -10.03
N TYR A 137 2.51 3.38 -9.66
CA TYR A 137 2.73 1.95 -9.82
C TYR A 137 2.95 1.29 -8.47
N LYS A 138 2.03 0.41 -8.09
CA LYS A 138 2.04 -0.23 -6.78
C LYS A 138 1.85 -1.74 -6.90
N PHE A 139 2.71 -2.48 -6.22
CA PHE A 139 2.63 -3.94 -6.17
C PHE A 139 3.28 -4.50 -4.91
N THR A 140 2.98 -5.75 -4.59
CA THR A 140 3.56 -6.46 -3.44
C THR A 140 4.47 -7.58 -3.93
N VAL A 141 5.63 -7.69 -3.32
CA VAL A 141 6.61 -8.73 -3.58
C VAL A 141 6.90 -9.54 -2.34
N LEU A 142 7.12 -10.83 -2.54
CA LEU A 142 7.58 -11.77 -1.55
C LEU A 142 9.01 -12.15 -1.88
N LEU A 143 9.92 -11.94 -0.93
CA LEU A 143 11.30 -12.40 -1.05
C LEU A 143 11.36 -13.87 -0.66
N VAL A 144 11.70 -14.73 -1.63
CA VAL A 144 11.91 -16.16 -1.38
C VAL A 144 13.39 -16.48 -1.55
N PRO A 145 13.93 -17.57 -0.95
CA PRO A 145 15.35 -17.90 -1.05
C PRO A 145 15.89 -18.01 -2.48
N ASN A 146 15.01 -18.24 -3.46
CA ASN A 146 15.37 -18.39 -4.87
C ASN A 146 15.08 -17.15 -5.73
N GLY A 147 14.70 -16.03 -5.15
CA GLY A 147 14.41 -14.80 -5.87
C GLY A 147 13.19 -14.05 -5.32
N THR A 148 12.56 -13.26 -6.15
CA THR A 148 11.40 -12.43 -5.83
C THR A 148 10.16 -12.95 -6.52
N ASP A 149 9.06 -13.09 -5.80
CA ASP A 149 7.75 -13.44 -6.35
C ASP A 149 6.78 -12.27 -6.18
N ARG A 150 6.15 -11.84 -7.26
CA ARG A 150 5.18 -10.76 -7.23
C ARG A 150 3.78 -11.33 -7.01
N ILE A 151 3.16 -10.99 -5.90
CA ILE A 151 1.87 -11.54 -5.46
C ILE A 151 0.67 -10.63 -5.73
N SER A 152 0.89 -9.35 -6.03
CA SER A 152 -0.19 -8.41 -6.38
C SER A 152 0.27 -7.38 -7.41
N GLY A 153 -0.69 -6.65 -7.96
CA GLY A 153 -0.48 -5.66 -9.01
C GLY A 153 -0.48 -6.29 -10.41
N GLU A 154 -0.80 -5.49 -11.42
CA GLU A 154 -0.79 -5.94 -12.81
C GLU A 154 0.62 -6.07 -13.36
N VAL A 155 0.83 -7.06 -14.23
CA VAL A 155 2.08 -7.18 -14.99
C VAL A 155 1.99 -6.22 -16.17
N ILE A 156 2.85 -5.22 -16.17
CA ILE A 156 2.96 -4.32 -17.33
C ILE A 156 3.65 -5.08 -18.44
N ASP A 157 2.96 -5.23 -19.56
CA ASP A 157 3.59 -5.71 -20.79
C ASP A 157 4.35 -4.54 -21.44
N ALA A 158 5.67 -4.57 -21.36
CA ALA A 158 6.51 -3.55 -21.96
C ALA A 158 6.32 -3.43 -23.49
N ALA A 159 5.87 -4.50 -24.14
CA ALA A 159 5.60 -4.49 -25.58
C ALA A 159 4.35 -3.65 -25.93
N ALA A 160 3.39 -3.52 -25.00
CA ALA A 160 2.20 -2.70 -25.19
C ALA A 160 2.51 -1.18 -25.12
N TYR A 161 3.67 -0.80 -24.58
CA TYR A 161 4.11 0.59 -24.41
C TYR A 161 5.47 0.83 -25.09
N PRO A 162 5.49 0.87 -26.43
CA PRO A 162 6.74 1.09 -27.15
C PRO A 162 7.34 2.45 -26.78
N SER A 163 8.61 2.46 -26.46
CA SER A 163 9.37 3.67 -26.12
C SER A 163 10.66 3.73 -26.93
N GLU A 164 10.96 4.89 -27.47
CA GLU A 164 12.24 5.15 -28.11
C GLU A 164 13.37 5.33 -27.09
N LYS A 165 13.03 5.65 -25.84
CA LYS A 165 13.98 5.84 -24.75
C LYS A 165 14.49 4.50 -24.25
N LYS A 166 15.80 4.40 -24.11
CA LYS A 166 16.50 3.23 -23.55
C LYS A 166 17.24 3.65 -22.29
N CYS A 167 17.43 2.71 -21.39
CA CYS A 167 18.29 2.93 -20.24
C CYS A 167 19.75 2.97 -20.71
N GLU A 168 20.46 4.06 -20.38
CA GLU A 168 21.86 4.28 -20.76
C GLU A 168 22.83 3.77 -19.69
N ASP A 169 22.37 3.52 -18.49
CA ASP A 169 23.16 3.02 -17.37
C ASP A 169 23.41 1.51 -17.51
N GLU A 170 24.68 1.13 -17.69
CA GLU A 170 25.09 -0.25 -17.88
C GLU A 170 24.81 -1.12 -16.65
N ALA A 171 24.93 -0.57 -15.42
CA ALA A 171 24.66 -1.31 -14.18
C ALA A 171 23.18 -1.65 -14.06
N ILE A 172 22.30 -0.70 -14.35
CA ILE A 172 20.85 -0.91 -14.36
C ILE A 172 20.45 -1.91 -15.45
N CYS A 173 21.04 -1.78 -16.65
CA CYS A 173 20.79 -2.72 -17.75
C CYS A 173 21.25 -4.15 -17.42
N ALA A 174 22.31 -4.31 -16.64
CA ALA A 174 22.75 -5.63 -16.17
C ALA A 174 21.74 -6.25 -15.21
N ILE A 175 21.26 -5.47 -14.23
CA ILE A 175 20.22 -5.89 -13.26
C ILE A 175 18.91 -6.28 -13.98
N MET A 176 18.49 -5.49 -14.97
CA MET A 176 17.26 -5.76 -15.73
C MET A 176 17.32 -7.08 -16.53
N LYS A 177 18.51 -7.55 -16.88
CA LYS A 177 18.70 -8.84 -17.58
C LYS A 177 18.65 -10.04 -16.63
N GLU A 178 18.79 -9.82 -15.34
CA GLU A 178 18.73 -10.91 -14.36
C GLU A 178 17.29 -11.41 -14.20
N PRO A 179 17.06 -12.72 -14.17
CA PRO A 179 15.73 -13.25 -13.95
C PRO A 179 15.33 -13.03 -12.48
N ALA A 180 14.12 -12.52 -12.24
CA ALA A 180 13.57 -12.33 -10.90
C ALA A 180 13.55 -13.60 -10.04
N MET A 181 13.48 -14.78 -10.68
CA MET A 181 13.52 -16.08 -10.04
C MET A 181 14.62 -16.95 -10.62
N LYS A 182 15.47 -17.50 -9.78
CA LYS A 182 16.47 -18.48 -10.21
C LYS A 182 15.78 -19.76 -10.71
N LYS A 183 16.11 -20.19 -11.92
CA LYS A 183 15.59 -21.47 -12.47
C LYS A 183 16.01 -22.61 -11.56
N LYS A 184 15.06 -23.46 -11.13
CA LYS A 184 15.35 -24.67 -10.37
C LYS A 184 16.28 -25.56 -11.19
N SER A 185 17.40 -25.99 -10.62
CA SER A 185 18.33 -26.88 -11.30
C SER A 185 17.63 -28.18 -11.68
N LYS A 186 18.05 -28.80 -12.80
CA LYS A 186 17.48 -30.10 -13.25
C LYS A 186 17.55 -31.18 -12.16
N LYS A 187 18.57 -31.16 -11.28
CA LYS A 187 18.72 -32.04 -10.12
C LYS A 187 17.62 -31.91 -9.08
N SER A 188 17.12 -30.68 -8.82
CA SER A 188 16.02 -30.46 -7.85
C SER A 188 14.66 -30.91 -8.40
N LYS A 189 14.46 -30.83 -9.73
CA LYS A 189 13.27 -31.37 -10.40
C LYS A 189 13.24 -32.92 -10.35
N ALA A 190 14.39 -33.57 -10.56
CA ALA A 190 14.49 -35.02 -10.48
C ALA A 190 14.26 -35.55 -9.06
N LYS A 191 14.81 -34.90 -8.02
CA LYS A 191 14.54 -35.25 -6.61
C LYS A 191 13.07 -35.10 -6.23
N LYS A 192 12.37 -34.05 -6.72
CA LYS A 192 10.93 -33.87 -6.44
C LYS A 192 10.03 -34.86 -7.17
N ALA A 193 10.44 -35.30 -8.38
CA ALA A 193 9.75 -36.34 -9.13
C ALA A 193 9.96 -37.74 -8.49
N ALA A 194 11.16 -38.01 -7.99
CA ALA A 194 11.44 -39.25 -7.27
C ALA A 194 10.69 -39.33 -5.92
N ALA A 195 10.63 -38.23 -5.16
CA ALA A 195 9.89 -38.18 -3.90
C ALA A 195 8.36 -38.33 -4.08
N LYS A 196 7.82 -37.91 -5.22
CA LYS A 196 6.39 -38.10 -5.53
C LYS A 196 6.02 -39.51 -5.92
N LYS A 197 6.96 -40.26 -6.48
CA LYS A 197 6.80 -41.71 -6.84
C LYS A 197 6.94 -42.67 -5.66
N VAL A 198 7.37 -42.18 -4.50
CA VAL A 198 7.53 -43.02 -3.27
C VAL A 198 6.31 -42.82 -2.35
N GLN A 199 5.40 -41.90 -2.67
CA GLN A 199 4.17 -41.64 -1.91
C GLN A 199 2.88 -42.10 -2.61
N GLU A 200 3.02 -42.71 -3.80
CA GLU A 200 1.99 -43.49 -4.50
C GLU A 200 2.31 -45.00 -4.36
#